data_2a225ce8ae30940000ece77183f13063
#
_entry.id   2a225ce8ae30940000ece77183f13063
#
_cell.length_a   1.000
_cell.length_b   1.000
_cell.length_c   1.000
_cell.angle_alpha   90.00
_cell.angle_beta   90.00
_cell.angle_gamma   90.00
#
_symmetry.space_group_name_H-M   'P 1'
#
loop_
_entity.id
_entity.type
_entity.pdbx_description
1 polymer ?
#
loop_
_entity_poly.entity_id
_entity_poly.type
_entity_poly.pdbx_seq_one_letter_code
_entity_poly.pdbx_strand_id
1 'polypeptide(L)'
;MGDNNVIERKAFIFNKQKYNMYDGPGVRTLVFFKGCPLRCKWCSNPEGLERKYQIMFKPTTCVSCGSCVPVCPQKIHSISSSGEHIIDRSIDCIGCGQCVEACIPEALKVAGEQVPISELLEYVEQDLSLIHI
;
A
#
# COMPACT_ATOMS: atom_id res chain seq x y z
N MET A 1 22.23 -27.92 -19.25
CA MET A 1 21.18 -26.93 -19.47
C MET A 1 20.35 -26.91 -18.19
N GLY A 2 20.70 -26.02 -17.27
CA GLY A 2 19.99 -25.89 -16.00
C GLY A 2 18.90 -24.84 -16.17
N ASP A 3 17.64 -25.26 -16.11
CA ASP A 3 16.52 -24.37 -15.93
C ASP A 3 16.64 -23.74 -14.54
N ASN A 4 17.38 -22.62 -14.47
CA ASN A 4 17.34 -21.73 -13.32
C ASN A 4 15.98 -21.04 -13.31
N ASN A 5 14.93 -21.80 -12.97
CA ASN A 5 13.67 -21.24 -12.54
C ASN A 5 13.88 -20.69 -11.14
N VAL A 6 14.60 -19.56 -11.06
CA VAL A 6 14.68 -18.76 -9.85
C VAL A 6 13.26 -18.23 -9.63
N ILE A 7 12.52 -18.91 -8.76
CA ILE A 7 11.23 -18.39 -8.28
C ILE A 7 11.57 -17.05 -7.64
N GLU A 8 11.37 -15.98 -8.40
CA GLU A 8 11.63 -14.63 -7.95
C GLU A 8 10.73 -14.33 -6.75
N ARG A 9 11.33 -14.32 -5.56
CA ARG A 9 10.61 -14.02 -4.33
C ARG A 9 10.17 -12.57 -4.34
N LYS A 10 8.90 -12.33 -3.99
CA LYS A 10 8.33 -10.99 -3.89
C LYS A 10 8.12 -10.60 -2.43
N ALA A 11 8.48 -9.37 -2.12
CA ALA A 11 8.14 -8.73 -0.87
C ALA A 11 6.78 -8.04 -0.99
N PHE A 12 5.97 -8.10 0.07
CA PHE A 12 4.73 -7.35 0.14
C PHE A 12 4.96 -6.14 1.03
N ILE A 13 4.93 -4.96 0.45
CA ILE A 13 5.22 -3.69 1.10
C ILE A 13 4.03 -2.74 1.01
N PHE A 14 3.96 -1.73 1.85
CA PHE A 14 2.97 -0.66 1.72
C PHE A 14 3.58 0.72 1.49
N ASN A 15 4.88 0.87 1.75
CA ASN A 15 5.59 2.12 1.50
C ASN A 15 7.10 1.87 1.36
N LYS A 16 7.78 2.76 0.65
CA LYS A 16 9.24 2.89 0.58
C LYS A 16 9.61 4.37 0.57
N GLN A 17 10.61 4.76 1.36
CA GLN A 17 11.01 6.16 1.53
C GLN A 17 12.53 6.26 1.48
N LYS A 18 13.03 7.26 0.77
CA LYS A 18 14.44 7.65 0.77
C LYS A 18 14.64 8.92 1.61
N TYR A 19 15.88 9.12 2.06
CA TYR A 19 16.30 10.32 2.79
C TYR A 19 15.48 10.61 4.04
N ASN A 20 14.98 9.57 4.71
CA ASN A 20 14.26 9.74 5.97
C ASN A 20 15.27 10.09 7.09
N MET A 21 15.03 11.20 7.81
CA MET A 21 15.84 11.69 8.92
C MET A 21 15.12 11.60 10.28
N TYR A 22 13.86 11.15 10.29
CA TYR A 22 13.01 11.19 11.49
C TYR A 22 13.02 9.88 12.28
N ASP A 23 13.42 8.77 11.68
CA ASP A 23 13.39 7.44 12.29
C ASP A 23 14.76 6.99 12.80
N GLY A 24 15.49 7.90 13.46
CA GLY A 24 16.79 7.63 14.08
C GLY A 24 17.92 8.48 13.51
N PRO A 25 19.18 8.34 13.99
CA PRO A 25 20.29 9.15 13.55
C PRO A 25 20.69 8.86 12.10
N GLY A 26 21.04 9.93 11.37
CA GLY A 26 21.47 9.87 9.98
C GLY A 26 20.34 9.78 8.95
N VAL A 27 20.73 9.80 7.69
CA VAL A 27 19.81 9.65 6.55
C VAL A 27 19.59 8.17 6.25
N ARG A 28 18.35 7.78 6.06
CA ARG A 28 17.97 6.37 5.89
C ARG A 28 17.05 6.14 4.71
N THR A 29 17.20 4.97 4.09
CA THR A 29 16.18 4.39 3.22
C THR A 29 15.34 3.42 4.04
N LEU A 30 14.03 3.62 4.05
CA LEU A 30 13.08 2.79 4.78
C LEU A 30 12.19 2.00 3.82
N VAL A 31 11.98 0.74 4.15
CA VAL A 31 11.03 -0.14 3.46
C VAL A 31 10.02 -0.65 4.48
N PHE A 32 8.76 -0.42 4.22
CA PHE A 32 7.66 -0.79 5.11
C PHE A 32 6.95 -2.03 4.60
N PHE A 33 7.19 -3.16 5.25
CA PHE A 33 6.57 -4.44 4.92
C PHE A 33 5.16 -4.57 5.47
N LYS A 34 4.30 -5.31 4.76
CA LYS A 34 2.97 -5.72 5.23
C LYS A 34 3.00 -7.11 5.86
N GLY A 35 2.13 -7.30 6.86
CA GLY A 35 1.96 -8.57 7.56
C GLY A 35 2.62 -8.58 8.94
N CYS A 36 2.44 -7.52 9.71
CA CYS A 36 2.91 -7.47 11.10
C CYS A 36 2.06 -8.40 11.99
N PRO A 37 2.66 -9.33 12.75
CA PRO A 37 1.92 -10.22 13.66
C PRO A 37 1.44 -9.51 14.93
N LEU A 38 2.01 -8.36 15.25
CA LEU A 38 1.64 -7.57 16.42
C LEU A 38 0.33 -6.83 16.20
N ARG A 39 -0.37 -6.51 17.28
CA ARG A 39 -1.63 -5.75 17.28
C ARG A 39 -1.58 -4.66 18.34
N CYS A 40 -0.53 -3.83 18.27
CA CYS A 40 -0.31 -2.74 19.21
C CYS A 40 -1.45 -1.71 19.10
N LYS A 41 -2.05 -1.35 20.23
CA LYS A 41 -3.12 -0.34 20.28
C LYS A 41 -2.66 1.05 19.80
N TRP A 42 -1.37 1.31 19.91
CA TRP A 42 -0.71 2.56 19.50
C TRP A 42 0.00 2.47 18.15
N CYS A 43 -0.37 1.50 17.30
CA CYS A 43 0.29 1.32 16.00
C CYS A 43 0.12 2.57 15.12
N SER A 44 1.25 3.15 14.69
CA SER A 44 1.26 4.30 13.79
C SER A 44 1.07 3.94 12.31
N ASN A 45 1.23 2.65 11.97
CA ASN A 45 1.13 2.14 10.59
C ASN A 45 0.14 0.98 10.49
N PRO A 46 -1.16 1.21 10.77
CA PRO A 46 -2.16 0.14 10.76
C PRO A 46 -2.33 -0.53 9.38
N GLU A 47 -1.99 0.17 8.31
CA GLU A 47 -1.97 -0.35 6.94
C GLU A 47 -0.92 -1.45 6.72
N GLY A 48 0.07 -1.56 7.61
CA GLY A 48 1.09 -2.61 7.59
C GLY A 48 0.68 -3.91 8.29
N LEU A 49 -0.45 -3.94 9.01
CA LEU A 49 -0.84 -5.07 9.84
C LEU A 49 -1.22 -6.32 9.04
N GLU A 50 -2.08 -6.15 8.05
CA GLU A 50 -2.62 -7.27 7.27
C GLU A 50 -1.78 -7.51 6.01
N ARG A 51 -1.46 -8.79 5.73
CA ARG A 51 -0.73 -9.19 4.51
C ARG A 51 -1.68 -9.33 3.32
N LYS A 52 -2.43 -8.25 3.04
CA LYS A 52 -3.35 -8.16 1.91
C LYS A 52 -3.43 -6.74 1.39
N TYR A 53 -3.94 -6.57 0.16
CA TYR A 53 -4.26 -5.25 -0.35
C TYR A 53 -5.39 -4.62 0.45
N GLN A 54 -5.30 -3.33 0.70
CA GLN A 54 -6.32 -2.58 1.41
C GLN A 54 -6.55 -1.23 0.74
N ILE A 55 -7.77 -0.73 0.80
CA ILE A 55 -8.08 0.62 0.36
C ILE A 55 -8.01 1.56 1.55
N MET A 56 -7.10 2.52 1.46
CA MET A 56 -7.05 3.68 2.35
C MET A 56 -8.06 4.71 1.86
N PHE A 57 -8.85 5.24 2.76
CA PHE A 57 -9.94 6.15 2.45
C PHE A 57 -9.86 7.42 3.29
N LYS A 58 -9.96 8.58 2.64
CA LYS A 58 -10.03 9.90 3.27
C LYS A 58 -11.46 10.44 3.16
N PRO A 59 -12.29 10.32 4.20
CA PRO A 59 -13.68 10.79 4.16
C PRO A 59 -13.81 12.30 3.88
N THR A 60 -12.86 13.09 4.41
CA THR A 60 -12.84 14.56 4.25
C THR A 60 -12.62 15.03 2.81
N THR A 61 -12.02 14.18 1.97
CA THR A 61 -11.73 14.49 0.57
C THR A 61 -12.79 13.91 -0.37
N CYS A 62 -13.52 12.89 0.09
CA CYS A 62 -14.53 12.21 -0.70
C CYS A 62 -15.76 13.09 -0.91
N VAL A 63 -16.18 13.23 -2.15
CA VAL A 63 -17.41 13.98 -2.54
C VAL A 63 -18.60 13.05 -2.83
N SER A 64 -18.48 11.77 -2.51
CA SER A 64 -19.53 10.74 -2.69
C SER A 64 -20.07 10.64 -4.13
N CYS A 65 -19.24 10.92 -5.13
CA CYS A 65 -19.65 10.92 -6.54
C CYS A 65 -20.00 9.53 -7.09
N GLY A 66 -19.60 8.44 -6.39
CA GLY A 66 -19.88 7.07 -6.78
C GLY A 66 -19.05 6.51 -7.94
N SER A 67 -18.08 7.26 -8.51
CA SER A 67 -17.28 6.82 -9.65
C SER A 67 -16.46 5.54 -9.38
N CYS A 68 -16.12 5.28 -8.11
CA CYS A 68 -15.41 4.08 -7.69
C CYS A 68 -16.26 2.81 -7.68
N VAL A 69 -17.59 2.93 -7.65
CA VAL A 69 -18.51 1.79 -7.52
C VAL A 69 -18.51 0.89 -8.76
N PRO A 70 -18.76 1.40 -9.99
CA PRO A 70 -18.85 0.56 -11.19
C PRO A 70 -17.51 -0.02 -11.64
N VAL A 71 -16.39 0.61 -11.27
CA VAL A 71 -15.05 0.20 -11.73
C VAL A 71 -14.42 -0.88 -10.86
N CYS A 72 -14.97 -1.15 -9.66
CA CYS A 72 -14.42 -2.15 -8.76
C CYS A 72 -14.88 -3.56 -9.13
N PRO A 73 -13.99 -4.47 -9.57
CA PRO A 73 -14.36 -5.83 -9.92
C PRO A 73 -14.86 -6.66 -8.72
N GLN A 74 -14.38 -6.33 -7.51
CA GLN A 74 -14.80 -6.99 -6.26
C GLN A 74 -16.04 -6.32 -5.63
N LYS A 75 -16.53 -5.21 -6.19
CA LYS A 75 -17.72 -4.49 -5.71
C LYS A 75 -17.65 -4.10 -4.21
N ILE A 76 -16.46 -3.74 -3.74
CA ILE A 76 -16.25 -3.34 -2.35
C ILE A 76 -16.76 -1.92 -2.04
N HIS A 77 -17.06 -1.13 -3.05
CA HIS A 77 -17.55 0.25 -2.91
C HIS A 77 -19.06 0.31 -3.11
N SER A 78 -19.73 1.08 -2.28
CA SER A 78 -21.16 1.39 -2.42
C SER A 78 -21.45 2.79 -1.91
N ILE A 79 -22.61 3.35 -2.31
CA ILE A 79 -23.12 4.60 -1.76
C ILE A 79 -24.39 4.25 -0.99
N SER A 80 -24.47 4.70 0.28
CA SER A 80 -25.63 4.49 1.12
C SER A 80 -26.82 5.34 0.65
N SER A 81 -28.00 5.04 1.21
CA SER A 81 -29.19 5.86 0.98
C SER A 81 -29.06 7.30 1.52
N SER A 82 -28.15 7.51 2.49
CA SER A 82 -27.77 8.83 3.01
C SER A 82 -26.75 9.58 2.14
N GLY A 83 -26.26 8.96 1.06
CA GLY A 83 -25.26 9.54 0.16
C GLY A 83 -23.81 9.37 0.65
N GLU A 84 -23.56 8.53 1.64
CA GLU A 84 -22.23 8.27 2.15
C GLU A 84 -21.52 7.13 1.39
N HIS A 85 -20.23 7.29 1.14
CA HIS A 85 -19.41 6.24 0.55
C HIS A 85 -19.06 5.18 1.58
N ILE A 86 -19.42 3.94 1.29
CA ILE A 86 -19.16 2.77 2.13
C ILE A 86 -18.15 1.86 1.42
N ILE A 87 -17.18 1.36 2.18
CA ILE A 87 -16.22 0.34 1.74
C ILE A 87 -16.48 -0.93 2.54
N ASP A 88 -16.88 -2.01 1.86
CA ASP A 88 -17.04 -3.32 2.49
C ASP A 88 -15.67 -3.95 2.76
N ARG A 89 -15.30 -4.01 4.03
CA ARG A 89 -14.02 -4.57 4.49
C ARG A 89 -14.05 -6.09 4.65
N SER A 90 -15.21 -6.73 4.49
CA SER A 90 -15.33 -8.19 4.52
C SER A 90 -14.87 -8.84 3.21
N ILE A 91 -14.85 -8.08 2.13
CA ILE A 91 -14.40 -8.52 0.81
C ILE A 91 -12.96 -8.11 0.59
N ASP A 92 -12.09 -9.04 0.20
CA ASP A 92 -10.69 -8.76 -0.04
C ASP A 92 -10.46 -7.95 -1.32
N CYS A 93 -9.70 -6.87 -1.18
CA CYS A 93 -9.23 -6.08 -2.31
C CYS A 93 -8.13 -6.83 -3.06
N ILE A 94 -8.19 -6.82 -4.40
CA ILE A 94 -7.17 -7.43 -5.27
C ILE A 94 -6.04 -6.47 -5.68
N GLY A 95 -6.11 -5.21 -5.24
CA GLY A 95 -5.08 -4.21 -5.49
C GLY A 95 -5.02 -3.70 -6.93
N CYS A 96 -6.08 -3.84 -7.73
CA CYS A 96 -6.08 -3.44 -9.15
C CYS A 96 -5.95 -1.93 -9.40
N GLY A 97 -6.25 -1.07 -8.41
CA GLY A 97 -6.09 0.38 -8.51
C GLY A 97 -7.18 1.13 -9.29
N GLN A 98 -8.09 0.46 -9.98
CA GLN A 98 -9.09 1.10 -10.83
C GLN A 98 -9.97 2.13 -10.10
N CYS A 99 -10.31 1.86 -8.83
CA CYS A 99 -11.08 2.80 -8.01
C CYS A 99 -10.26 4.06 -7.65
N VAL A 100 -8.94 3.93 -7.55
CA VAL A 100 -8.02 5.06 -7.29
C VAL A 100 -7.95 5.94 -8.53
N GLU A 101 -7.78 5.34 -9.71
CA GLU A 101 -7.75 6.07 -11.00
C GLU A 101 -9.08 6.79 -11.29
N ALA A 102 -10.21 6.17 -10.94
CA ALA A 102 -11.54 6.79 -11.10
C ALA A 102 -11.85 7.88 -10.07
N CYS A 103 -11.04 8.01 -9.02
CA CYS A 103 -11.27 8.94 -7.93
C CYS A 103 -10.62 10.30 -8.18
N ILE A 104 -11.30 11.20 -8.87
CA ILE A 104 -10.79 12.56 -9.18
C ILE A 104 -10.37 13.33 -7.92
N PRO A 105 -11.12 13.29 -6.78
CA PRO A 105 -10.68 13.97 -5.55
C PRO A 105 -9.51 13.29 -4.82
N GLU A 106 -8.98 12.17 -5.34
CA GLU A 106 -7.89 11.41 -4.70
C GLU A 106 -8.18 10.98 -3.24
N ALA A 107 -9.44 10.63 -2.97
CA ALA A 107 -9.88 10.17 -1.66
C ALA A 107 -9.48 8.71 -1.37
N LEU A 108 -9.05 7.96 -2.37
CA LEU A 108 -8.70 6.54 -2.30
C LEU A 108 -7.23 6.31 -2.62
N LYS A 109 -6.61 5.36 -1.91
CA LYS A 109 -5.26 4.87 -2.18
C LYS A 109 -5.20 3.37 -1.89
N VAL A 110 -4.55 2.60 -2.76
CA VAL A 110 -4.23 1.19 -2.46
C VAL A 110 -3.03 1.13 -1.52
N ALA A 111 -3.17 0.44 -0.41
CA ALA A 111 -2.09 0.08 0.48
C ALA A 111 -1.71 -1.39 0.24
N GLY A 112 -0.56 -1.59 -0.33
CA GLY A 112 0.01 -2.88 -0.66
C GLY A 112 0.54 -2.93 -2.08
N GLU A 113 1.77 -3.43 -2.21
CA GLU A 113 2.46 -3.65 -3.47
C GLU A 113 3.31 -4.90 -3.33
N GLN A 114 3.32 -5.76 -4.35
CA GLN A 114 4.24 -6.88 -4.44
C GLN A 114 5.42 -6.49 -5.31
N VAL A 115 6.59 -6.35 -4.69
CA VAL A 115 7.82 -5.94 -5.34
C VAL A 115 8.80 -7.12 -5.37
N PRO A 116 9.44 -7.42 -6.52
CA PRO A 116 10.54 -8.38 -6.58
C PRO A 116 11.64 -8.01 -5.58
N ILE A 117 12.22 -9.00 -4.89
CA ILE A 117 13.28 -8.71 -3.91
C ILE A 117 14.51 -8.11 -4.59
N SER A 118 14.81 -8.51 -5.82
CA SER A 118 15.88 -7.92 -6.64
C SER A 118 15.72 -6.42 -6.82
N GLU A 119 14.52 -5.96 -7.23
CA GLU A 119 14.20 -4.55 -7.39
C GLU A 119 14.31 -3.79 -6.06
N LEU A 120 13.86 -4.41 -4.97
CA LEU A 120 13.91 -3.80 -3.65
C LEU A 120 15.34 -3.62 -3.15
N LEU A 121 16.22 -4.60 -3.43
CA LEU A 121 17.64 -4.50 -3.13
C LEU A 121 18.31 -3.38 -3.92
N GLU A 122 18.07 -3.31 -5.23
CA GLU A 122 18.58 -2.21 -6.07
C GLU A 122 18.13 -0.83 -5.54
N TYR A 123 16.87 -0.72 -5.11
CA TYR A 123 16.34 0.51 -4.52
C TYR A 123 17.10 0.93 -3.26
N VAL A 124 17.42 -0.02 -2.38
CA VAL A 124 18.14 0.22 -1.14
C VAL A 124 19.63 0.50 -1.42
N GLU A 125 20.25 -0.23 -2.33
CA GLU A 125 21.67 -0.11 -2.67
C GLU A 125 22.03 1.21 -3.34
N GLN A 126 21.09 1.88 -4.00
CA GLN A 126 21.31 3.20 -4.60
C GLN A 126 21.83 4.25 -3.58
N ASP A 127 21.52 4.07 -2.30
CA ASP A 127 21.85 5.03 -1.25
C ASP A 127 23.03 4.57 -0.37
N LEU A 128 23.73 3.48 -0.73
CA LEU A 128 24.86 2.93 0.04
C LEU A 128 26.00 3.95 0.22
N SER A 129 26.21 4.85 -0.74
CA SER A 129 27.21 5.91 -0.63
C SER A 129 26.93 6.91 0.50
N LEU A 130 25.67 6.99 0.98
CA LEU A 130 25.26 7.87 2.07
C LEU A 130 25.43 7.21 3.45
N ILE A 131 25.59 5.88 3.51
CA ILE A 131 25.68 5.11 4.76
C ILE A 131 27.07 5.25 5.38
N HIS A 132 28.09 5.59 4.59
CA HIS A 132 29.49 5.68 5.00
C HIS A 132 29.98 7.11 5.27
N ILE A 133 29.09 8.04 5.48
CA ILE A 133 29.40 9.42 5.84
C ILE A 133 29.42 9.58 7.37
#